data_cce9e0abe8c71fbd9c5ee54ebaaf52e5
#
_entry.id   cce9e0abe8c71fbd9c5ee54ebaaf52e5
#
_cell.length_a   1.000
_cell.length_b   1.000
_cell.length_c   1.000
_cell.angle_alpha   90.00
_cell.angle_beta   90.00
_cell.angle_gamma   90.00
#
_symmetry.space_group_name_H-M   'P 1'
#
loop_
_entity.id
_entity.type
_entity.pdbx_description
1 polymer ?
#
loop_
_entity_poly.entity_id
_entity_poly.type
_entity_poly.pdbx_seq_one_letter_code
_entity_poly.pdbx_strand_id
1 'polypeptide(L)' 'MSQARGLQEKAEMFERRAESASDPISRRHYKEMAAHYRVLAAEHLQINRDEPAHQA' A
#
# COMPACT_ATOMS: atom_id res chain seq x y z
N MET A 1 0.56 13.85 -9.60
CA MET A 1 1.26 12.75 -9.00
C MET A 1 0.75 12.47 -7.64
N SER A 2 0.38 11.26 -7.41
CA SER A 2 -0.28 10.89 -6.16
C SER A 2 0.61 9.92 -5.39
N GLN A 3 0.92 10.27 -4.15
CA GLN A 3 1.65 9.37 -3.29
C GLN A 3 0.85 8.10 -3.02
N ALA A 4 -0.47 8.24 -2.97
CA ALA A 4 -1.32 7.08 -2.76
C ALA A 4 -1.15 6.07 -3.89
N ARG A 5 -1.02 6.56 -5.11
CA ARG A 5 -0.83 5.67 -6.25
C ARG A 5 0.49 4.91 -6.14
N GLY A 6 1.55 5.60 -5.76
CA GLY A 6 2.83 4.95 -5.58
C GLY A 6 2.78 3.90 -4.50
N LEU A 7 2.05 4.18 -3.42
CA LEU A 7 1.90 3.21 -2.35
C LEU A 7 1.09 2.00 -2.81
N GLN A 8 0.05 2.23 -3.61
CA GLN A 8 -0.73 1.13 -4.16
C GLN A 8 0.12 0.26 -5.07
N GLU A 9 0.96 0.87 -5.87
CA GLU A 9 1.84 0.12 -6.75
C GLU A 9 2.83 -0.73 -5.97
N LYS A 10 3.35 -0.18 -4.87
CA LYS A 10 4.23 -0.96 -4.02
C LYS A 10 3.50 -2.14 -3.39
N ALA A 11 2.27 -1.92 -2.95
CA ALA A 11 1.48 -3.01 -2.39
C ALA A 11 1.28 -4.11 -3.42
N GLU A 12 0.97 -3.73 -4.66
CA GLU A 12 0.79 -4.71 -5.72
C GLU A 12 2.07 -5.47 -6.01
N MET A 13 3.19 -4.77 -5.97
CA MET A 13 4.48 -5.41 -6.19
C MET A 13 4.74 -6.48 -5.11
N PHE A 14 4.47 -6.14 -3.86
CA PHE A 14 4.67 -7.10 -2.78
C PHE A 14 3.69 -8.25 -2.86
N GLU A 15 2.47 -8.00 -3.31
CA GLU A 15 1.51 -9.08 -3.51
C GLU A 15 2.00 -10.06 -4.56
N ARG A 16 2.56 -9.55 -5.65
CA ARG A 16 3.10 -10.41 -6.68
C ARG A 16 4.31 -11.18 -6.17
N ARG A 17 5.14 -10.54 -5.38
CA ARG A 17 6.29 -11.24 -4.79
C ARG A 17 5.85 -12.33 -3.84
N ALA A 18 4.76 -12.08 -3.10
CA ALA A 18 4.22 -13.10 -2.21
C ALA A 18 3.76 -14.33 -2.99
N GLU A 19 3.12 -14.08 -4.13
CA GLU A 19 2.67 -15.19 -4.97
C GLU A 19 3.83 -15.98 -5.55
N SER A 20 4.93 -15.31 -5.84
CA SER A 20 6.10 -15.96 -6.41
C SER A 20 6.98 -16.62 -5.36
N ALA A 21 6.83 -16.27 -4.12
CA ALA A 21 7.68 -16.80 -3.07
C ALA A 21 7.37 -18.26 -2.86
N SER A 22 8.41 -19.10 -2.84
CA SER A 22 8.24 -20.51 -2.59
C SER A 22 8.32 -20.84 -1.11
N ASP A 23 8.80 -19.91 -0.33
CA ASP A 23 9.02 -20.09 1.09
C ASP A 23 7.85 -19.49 1.88
N PRO A 24 7.22 -20.23 2.80
CA PRO A 24 6.07 -19.70 3.53
C PRO A 24 6.40 -18.46 4.36
N ILE A 25 7.59 -18.40 4.92
CA ILE A 25 7.97 -17.26 5.75
C ILE A 25 8.10 -16.02 4.89
N SER A 26 8.76 -16.13 3.76
CA SER A 26 8.90 -15.01 2.84
C SER A 26 7.54 -14.57 2.31
N ARG A 27 6.68 -15.53 1.98
CA ARG A 27 5.36 -15.21 1.48
C ARG A 27 4.57 -14.41 2.49
N ARG A 28 4.62 -14.84 3.74
CA ARG A 28 3.93 -14.13 4.81
C ARG A 28 4.46 -12.72 4.97
N HIS A 29 5.77 -12.59 4.92
CA HIS A 29 6.41 -11.28 5.07
C HIS A 29 5.97 -10.33 3.95
N TYR A 30 5.97 -10.80 2.71
CA TYR A 30 5.55 -9.97 1.60
C TYR A 30 4.07 -9.60 1.70
N LYS A 31 3.24 -10.52 2.18
CA LYS A 31 1.82 -10.20 2.36
C LYS A 31 1.63 -9.12 3.42
N GLU A 32 2.40 -9.18 4.49
CA GLU A 32 2.31 -8.17 5.54
C GLU A 32 2.76 -6.82 5.02
N MET A 33 3.82 -6.79 4.23
CA MET A 33 4.27 -5.55 3.63
C MET A 33 3.21 -4.97 2.69
N ALA A 34 2.60 -5.82 1.88
CA ALA A 34 1.56 -5.37 0.97
C ALA A 34 0.38 -4.78 1.73
N ALA A 35 -0.04 -5.44 2.79
CA ALA A 35 -1.15 -4.94 3.60
C ALA A 35 -0.81 -3.58 4.21
N HIS A 36 0.42 -3.44 4.69
CA HIS A 36 0.87 -2.18 5.27
C HIS A 36 0.78 -1.04 4.25
N TYR A 37 1.28 -1.29 3.04
CA TYR A 37 1.23 -0.26 2.02
C TYR A 37 -0.19 0.06 1.58
N ARG A 38 -1.09 -0.92 1.60
CA ARG A 38 -2.48 -0.65 1.26
C ARG A 38 -3.14 0.24 2.32
N VAL A 39 -2.81 0.02 3.58
CA VAL A 39 -3.33 0.90 4.64
C VAL A 39 -2.80 2.32 4.45
N LEU A 40 -1.50 2.44 4.17
CA LEU A 40 -0.92 3.75 3.95
C LEU A 40 -1.56 4.45 2.76
N ALA A 41 -1.80 3.71 1.69
CA ALA A 41 -2.42 4.30 0.51
C ALA A 41 -3.83 4.80 0.83
N ALA A 42 -4.58 4.02 1.59
CA ALA A 42 -5.93 4.42 1.97
C ALA A 42 -5.91 5.67 2.82
N GLU A 43 -4.97 5.75 3.74
CA GLU A 43 -4.84 6.93 4.59
C GLU A 43 -4.49 8.17 3.78
N HIS A 44 -3.61 8.01 2.82
CA HIS A 44 -3.26 9.14 1.96
C HIS A 44 -4.44 9.61 1.13
N LEU A 45 -5.25 8.68 0.65
CA LEU A 45 -6.42 9.06 -0.11
C LEU A 45 -7.41 9.81 0.76
N GLN A 46 -7.59 9.40 1.99
CA GLN A 46 -8.49 10.08 2.91
C GLN A 46 -7.97 11.47 3.25
N ILE A 47 -6.69 11.59 3.50
CA ILE A 47 -6.09 12.88 3.81
C ILE A 47 -6.25 13.83 2.63
N ASN A 48 -6.00 13.36 1.44
CA ASN A 48 -6.15 14.19 0.26
C ASN A 48 -7.58 14.64 0.07
N ARG A 49 -8.52 13.79 0.43
CA ARG A 49 -9.93 14.12 0.29
C ARG A 49 -10.36 15.18 1.30
N ASP A 50 -9.83 15.08 2.51
CA ASP A 50 -10.20 16.00 3.57
C ASP A 50 -9.42 17.29 3.55
N GLU A 51 -8.26 17.26 2.99
CA GLU A 51 -7.34 18.36 3.06
C GLU A 51 -7.89 19.67 2.55
N PRO A 52 -8.60 19.70 1.43
CA PRO A 52 -9.17 20.96 0.95
C PRO A 52 -10.12 21.60 1.95
N ALA A 53 -10.95 20.79 2.55
CA ALA A 53 -11.86 21.29 3.58
C ALA A 53 -11.08 21.76 4.81
N HIS A 54 -10.03 21.08 5.10
CA HIS A 54 -9.17 21.40 6.22
C HIS A 54 -8.55 22.76 6.06
N GLN A 55 -8.11 23.06 4.87
CA GLN A 55 -7.40 24.28 4.60
C GLN A 55 -8.33 25.45 4.41
N ALA A 56 -9.54 25.20 4.14
CA ALA A 56 -10.52 26.25 4.06
C ALA A 56 -10.82 26.80 5.43
#